data_4e5f7490278447860b280eada468b286
#
_entry.id   4e5f7490278447860b280eada468b286
#
_cell.length_a   1.000
_cell.length_b   1.000
_cell.length_c   1.000
_cell.angle_alpha   90.00
_cell.angle_beta   90.00
_cell.angle_gamma   90.00
#
_symmetry.space_group_name_H-M   'P 1'
#
loop_
_entity.id
_entity.type
_entity.pdbx_description
1 polymer ?
#
loop_
_entity_poly.entity_id
_entity_poly.type
_entity_poly.pdbx_seq_one_letter_code
_entity_poly.pdbx_strand_id
1 'polypeptide(L)'
;MFMQKKQTILVVASLLVVVLSVTLAYFTAQIIGKGKNVTIDSADLKIIFTDSDGSISGTNIEPGKWNVTKTFTIENKSNETYKYNIVIKDLVNTFVTKGYLQYKITSTNDGYNMTEFKDVPKSETAADTILAYSASIDVGITQSYTIEFKYANDESVDQSEDMG
;
A
#
# COMPACT_ATOMS: atom_id res chain seq x y z
N MET A 1 -50.00 18.33 4.91
CA MET A 1 -48.72 18.44 5.65
C MET A 1 -47.99 17.10 5.82
N PHE A 2 -48.64 15.94 5.82
CA PHE A 2 -47.99 14.63 5.96
C PHE A 2 -47.28 14.10 4.69
N MET A 3 -47.69 14.51 3.50
CA MET A 3 -47.08 14.05 2.23
C MET A 3 -45.68 14.63 2.01
N GLN A 4 -45.42 15.87 2.37
CA GLN A 4 -44.11 16.52 2.23
C GLN A 4 -43.02 15.86 3.11
N LYS A 5 -43.38 15.45 4.34
CA LYS A 5 -42.41 14.76 5.23
C LYS A 5 -41.95 13.41 4.68
N LYS A 6 -42.84 12.63 4.04
CA LYS A 6 -42.48 11.35 3.43
C LYS A 6 -41.53 11.53 2.22
N GLN A 7 -41.76 12.54 1.39
CA GLN A 7 -40.88 12.86 0.26
C GLN A 7 -39.51 13.32 0.71
N THR A 8 -39.43 14.14 1.76
CA THR A 8 -38.17 14.60 2.32
C THR A 8 -37.36 13.42 2.89
N ILE A 9 -37.99 12.49 3.60
CA ILE A 9 -37.33 11.29 4.13
C ILE A 9 -36.82 10.41 2.99
N LEU A 10 -37.57 10.27 1.90
CA LEU A 10 -37.14 9.47 0.75
C LEU A 10 -35.93 10.08 0.04
N VAL A 11 -35.91 11.40 -0.13
CA VAL A 11 -34.77 12.13 -0.72
C VAL A 11 -33.53 12.03 0.17
N VAL A 12 -33.69 12.20 1.48
CA VAL A 12 -32.55 12.07 2.42
C VAL A 12 -32.03 10.64 2.44
N ALA A 13 -32.91 9.63 2.44
CA ALA A 13 -32.50 8.22 2.40
C ALA A 13 -31.76 7.88 1.09
N SER A 14 -32.23 8.37 -0.07
CA SER A 14 -31.57 8.16 -1.36
C SER A 14 -30.21 8.86 -1.43
N LEU A 15 -30.09 10.06 -0.85
CA LEU A 15 -28.82 10.77 -0.76
C LEU A 15 -27.81 10.03 0.13
N LEU A 16 -28.28 9.43 1.21
CA LEU A 16 -27.45 8.62 2.13
C LEU A 16 -26.94 7.35 1.45
N VAL A 17 -27.79 6.70 0.65
CA VAL A 17 -27.38 5.52 -0.14
C VAL A 17 -26.33 5.89 -1.18
N VAL A 18 -26.47 7.03 -1.87
CA VAL A 18 -25.48 7.51 -2.85
C VAL A 18 -24.15 7.85 -2.17
N VAL A 19 -24.18 8.51 -1.02
CA VAL A 19 -22.95 8.82 -0.24
C VAL A 19 -22.28 7.54 0.25
N LEU A 20 -23.03 6.54 0.71
CA LEU A 20 -22.49 5.25 1.14
C LEU A 20 -21.90 4.44 -0.03
N SER A 21 -22.48 4.54 -1.24
CA SER A 21 -21.96 3.83 -2.42
C SER A 21 -20.65 4.45 -2.95
N VAL A 22 -20.45 5.76 -2.78
CA VAL A 22 -19.18 6.44 -3.16
C VAL A 22 -18.05 6.16 -2.17
N THR A 23 -18.36 5.91 -0.89
CA THR A 23 -17.34 5.63 0.15
C THR A 23 -16.80 4.19 0.11
N LEU A 24 -17.44 3.25 -0.57
CA LEU A 24 -16.99 1.87 -0.69
C LEU A 24 -15.93 1.64 -1.79
N ALA A 25 -15.59 2.66 -2.58
CA ALA A 25 -14.58 2.57 -3.65
C ALA A 25 -13.13 2.77 -3.16
N TYR A 26 -12.87 2.81 -1.85
CA TYR A 26 -11.52 2.86 -1.31
C TYR A 26 -11.01 1.44 -1.05
N PHE A 27 -10.15 0.94 -1.93
CA PHE A 27 -9.45 -0.33 -1.72
C PHE A 27 -8.09 -0.10 -1.07
N THR A 28 -7.83 -0.88 -0.04
CA THR A 28 -6.51 -1.07 0.52
C THR A 28 -5.98 -2.38 -0.04
N ALA A 29 -5.01 -2.33 -0.97
CA ALA A 29 -4.25 -3.52 -1.33
C ALA A 29 -3.29 -3.80 -0.18
N GLN A 30 -3.51 -4.91 0.53
CA GLN A 30 -2.66 -5.34 1.63
C GLN A 30 -1.55 -6.21 1.07
N ILE A 31 -0.29 -5.80 1.28
CA ILE A 31 0.87 -6.68 1.01
C ILE A 31 0.96 -7.66 2.18
N ILE A 32 0.31 -8.80 2.02
CA ILE A 32 0.41 -9.90 2.98
C ILE A 32 1.59 -10.74 2.53
N GLY A 33 2.69 -10.68 3.27
CA GLY A 33 3.85 -11.53 2.99
C GLY A 33 3.50 -13.00 3.08
N LYS A 34 3.41 -13.64 1.94
CA LYS A 34 3.45 -15.08 1.58
C LYS A 34 2.59 -15.30 0.34
N GLY A 35 3.18 -15.22 -0.88
CA GLY A 35 2.71 -15.81 -2.14
C GLY A 35 1.19 -15.98 -2.31
N LYS A 36 0.37 -14.99 -1.95
CA LYS A 36 -1.09 -15.09 -2.04
C LYS A 36 -1.63 -14.19 -3.12
N ASN A 37 -2.37 -14.78 -4.05
CA ASN A 37 -3.25 -14.02 -4.93
C ASN A 37 -4.48 -13.60 -4.11
N VAL A 38 -4.69 -12.32 -3.97
CA VAL A 38 -5.93 -11.77 -3.40
C VAL A 38 -6.77 -11.27 -4.57
N THR A 39 -7.90 -11.95 -4.81
CA THR A 39 -8.92 -11.49 -5.75
C THR A 39 -10.03 -10.85 -4.93
N ILE A 40 -10.28 -9.57 -5.18
CA ILE A 40 -11.46 -8.88 -4.64
C ILE A 40 -12.48 -8.89 -5.77
N ASP A 41 -13.53 -9.67 -5.58
CA ASP A 41 -14.61 -9.83 -6.54
C ASP A 41 -15.89 -9.27 -5.90
N SER A 42 -16.32 -8.09 -6.38
CA SER A 42 -17.68 -7.60 -6.17
C SER A 42 -18.34 -7.45 -7.54
N ALA A 43 -19.65 -7.37 -7.64
CA ALA A 43 -20.39 -7.47 -8.90
C ALA A 43 -19.83 -6.62 -10.06
N ASP A 44 -19.08 -5.55 -9.77
CA ASP A 44 -18.50 -4.63 -10.77
C ASP A 44 -17.01 -4.35 -10.60
N LEU A 45 -16.32 -4.91 -9.59
CA LEU A 45 -14.92 -4.66 -9.32
C LEU A 45 -14.13 -5.97 -9.32
N LYS A 46 -13.12 -6.05 -10.17
CA LYS A 46 -12.16 -7.15 -10.19
C LYS A 46 -10.73 -6.60 -10.18
N ILE A 47 -10.15 -6.55 -8.99
CA ILE A 47 -8.72 -6.27 -8.80
C ILE A 47 -8.02 -7.57 -8.43
N ILE A 48 -6.98 -7.92 -9.17
CA ILE A 48 -6.13 -9.07 -8.88
C ILE A 48 -4.80 -8.52 -8.39
N PHE A 49 -4.45 -8.89 -7.17
CA PHE A 49 -3.12 -8.66 -6.60
C PHE A 49 -2.34 -9.98 -6.62
N THR A 50 -1.17 -9.96 -7.23
CA THR A 50 -0.26 -11.10 -7.26
C THR A 50 1.06 -10.70 -6.62
N ASP A 51 1.41 -11.35 -5.53
CA ASP A 51 2.64 -11.11 -4.79
C ASP A 51 3.74 -12.12 -5.16
N SER A 52 4.99 -11.68 -5.22
CA SER A 52 6.15 -12.57 -5.24
C SER A 52 6.39 -13.17 -3.85
N ASP A 53 6.90 -14.38 -3.82
CA ASP A 53 7.14 -15.12 -2.57
C ASP A 53 8.05 -14.37 -1.57
N GLY A 54 7.72 -14.51 -0.29
CA GLY A 54 8.55 -14.12 0.84
C GLY A 54 8.05 -12.91 1.63
N SER A 55 8.30 -12.94 2.93
CA SER A 55 8.21 -11.79 3.82
C SER A 55 9.45 -10.90 3.64
N ILE A 56 9.30 -9.59 3.83
CA ILE A 56 10.44 -8.70 3.96
C ILE A 56 11.00 -8.93 5.37
N SER A 57 12.13 -9.60 5.46
CA SER A 57 12.84 -9.83 6.70
C SER A 57 14.34 -9.66 6.47
N GLY A 58 15.04 -9.23 7.49
CA GLY A 58 16.49 -9.13 7.47
C GLY A 58 17.06 -9.70 8.77
N THR A 59 18.04 -10.58 8.65
CA THR A 59 18.94 -10.96 9.73
C THR A 59 20.31 -10.39 9.39
N ASN A 60 21.04 -9.89 10.36
CA ASN A 60 22.36 -9.26 10.17
C ASN A 60 22.27 -8.05 9.22
N ILE A 61 21.45 -7.09 9.56
CA ILE A 61 21.31 -5.85 8.78
C ILE A 61 22.56 -5.00 9.00
N GLU A 62 23.37 -4.87 7.93
CA GLU A 62 24.56 -4.05 7.93
C GLU A 62 24.34 -2.78 7.09
N PRO A 63 24.75 -1.59 7.57
CA PRO A 63 24.69 -0.36 6.81
C PRO A 63 25.37 -0.48 5.44
N GLY A 64 24.71 -0.02 4.39
CA GLY A 64 25.21 -0.04 3.02
C GLY A 64 25.27 -1.41 2.33
N LYS A 65 25.07 -2.51 3.06
CA LYS A 65 25.11 -3.87 2.49
C LYS A 65 23.74 -4.53 2.41
N TRP A 66 22.85 -4.21 3.35
CA TRP A 66 21.53 -4.80 3.36
C TRP A 66 20.58 -4.09 2.38
N ASN A 67 20.02 -4.85 1.47
CA ASN A 67 18.93 -4.45 0.63
C ASN A 67 17.98 -5.63 0.36
N VAL A 68 16.71 -5.35 0.22
CA VAL A 68 15.68 -6.34 -0.13
C VAL A 68 14.74 -5.74 -1.15
N THR A 69 14.40 -6.53 -2.15
CA THR A 69 13.45 -6.14 -3.18
C THR A 69 12.21 -7.02 -3.12
N LYS A 70 11.05 -6.40 -3.18
CA LYS A 70 9.75 -7.05 -3.28
C LYS A 70 9.07 -6.65 -4.59
N THR A 71 8.51 -7.61 -5.31
CA THR A 71 7.75 -7.35 -6.53
C THR A 71 6.33 -7.87 -6.41
N PHE A 72 5.38 -7.18 -7.01
CA PHE A 72 4.00 -7.61 -7.10
C PHE A 72 3.31 -6.96 -8.31
N THR A 73 2.16 -7.48 -8.69
CA THR A 73 1.34 -6.91 -9.77
C THR A 73 -0.07 -6.61 -9.27
N ILE A 74 -0.66 -5.57 -9.83
CA ILE A 74 -2.07 -5.23 -9.64
C ILE A 74 -2.70 -5.16 -11.02
N GLU A 75 -3.79 -5.87 -11.23
CA GLU A 75 -4.55 -5.89 -12.49
C GLU A 75 -5.97 -5.41 -12.24
N ASN A 76 -6.42 -4.44 -13.02
CA ASN A 76 -7.80 -3.98 -13.02
C ASN A 76 -8.59 -4.66 -14.14
N LYS A 77 -9.44 -5.62 -13.79
CA LYS A 77 -10.35 -6.31 -14.73
C LYS A 77 -11.79 -5.78 -14.70
N SER A 78 -12.00 -4.67 -14.05
CA SER A 78 -13.30 -4.01 -13.99
C SER A 78 -13.51 -3.10 -15.21
N ASN A 79 -14.65 -2.42 -15.23
CA ASN A 79 -15.02 -1.45 -16.25
C ASN A 79 -14.83 0.02 -15.81
N GLU A 80 -14.17 0.24 -14.65
CA GLU A 80 -13.94 1.58 -14.10
C GLU A 80 -12.49 1.73 -13.62
N THR A 81 -12.01 2.98 -13.58
CA THR A 81 -10.73 3.35 -12.98
C THR A 81 -10.83 3.35 -11.46
N TYR A 82 -9.86 2.76 -10.78
CA TYR A 82 -9.82 2.70 -9.31
C TYR A 82 -8.59 3.36 -8.71
N LYS A 83 -8.78 3.81 -7.47
CA LYS A 83 -7.68 4.25 -6.60
C LYS A 83 -7.46 3.24 -5.49
N TYR A 84 -6.20 3.04 -5.12
CA TYR A 84 -5.79 2.12 -4.07
C TYR A 84 -4.59 2.65 -3.31
N ASN A 85 -4.35 2.08 -2.13
CA ASN A 85 -3.16 2.35 -1.33
C ASN A 85 -2.26 1.12 -1.33
N ILE A 86 -0.94 1.33 -1.28
CA ILE A 86 0.04 0.28 -1.02
C ILE A 86 0.35 0.33 0.48
N VAL A 87 0.08 -0.77 1.16
CA VAL A 87 0.22 -0.88 2.61
C VAL A 87 1.18 -2.01 2.96
N ILE A 88 2.15 -1.74 3.82
CA ILE A 88 2.90 -2.78 4.50
C ILE A 88 2.13 -3.20 5.76
N LYS A 89 1.86 -4.49 5.88
CA LYS A 89 1.16 -5.06 7.03
C LYS A 89 2.12 -5.38 8.15
N ASP A 90 1.65 -5.19 9.38
CA ASP A 90 2.35 -5.61 10.58
C ASP A 90 3.80 -5.08 10.64
N LEU A 91 4.04 -3.86 10.15
CA LEU A 91 5.36 -3.24 10.19
C LEU A 91 5.83 -3.12 11.64
N VAL A 92 7.02 -3.66 11.91
CA VAL A 92 7.82 -3.38 13.11
C VAL A 92 9.14 -2.79 12.63
N ASN A 93 9.44 -1.58 13.05
CA ASN A 93 10.68 -0.89 12.79
C ASN A 93 11.19 -0.25 14.08
N THR A 94 12.12 -0.90 14.74
CA THR A 94 12.73 -0.51 16.01
C THR A 94 14.09 0.13 15.87
N PHE A 95 14.57 0.37 14.63
CA PHE A 95 15.87 0.99 14.39
C PHE A 95 16.00 2.31 15.17
N VAL A 96 17.09 2.46 15.90
CA VAL A 96 17.36 3.64 16.73
C VAL A 96 17.76 4.82 15.84
N THR A 97 18.62 4.54 14.85
CA THR A 97 19.14 5.55 13.93
C THR A 97 18.09 5.90 12.86
N LYS A 98 17.57 7.11 12.93
CA LYS A 98 16.51 7.56 12.04
C LYS A 98 17.03 7.92 10.65
N GLY A 99 16.20 7.63 9.61
CA GLY A 99 16.48 8.08 8.25
C GLY A 99 17.35 7.12 7.43
N TYR A 100 17.81 6.02 7.99
CA TYR A 100 18.70 5.09 7.29
C TYR A 100 18.02 3.81 6.82
N LEU A 101 16.98 3.33 7.50
CA LEU A 101 16.11 2.32 6.93
C LEU A 101 15.14 2.99 5.96
N GLN A 102 15.34 2.75 4.68
CA GLN A 102 14.65 3.48 3.62
C GLN A 102 13.96 2.53 2.64
N TYR A 103 12.94 3.05 1.97
CA TYR A 103 12.24 2.34 0.89
C TYR A 103 12.03 3.22 -0.33
N LYS A 104 11.87 2.59 -1.49
CA LYS A 104 11.51 3.21 -2.76
C LYS A 104 10.54 2.32 -3.52
N ILE A 105 9.49 2.91 -4.07
CA ILE A 105 8.50 2.23 -4.90
C ILE A 105 8.67 2.70 -6.35
N THR A 106 8.72 1.76 -7.27
CA THR A 106 8.65 2.00 -8.70
C THR A 106 7.59 1.12 -9.34
N SER A 107 7.02 1.56 -10.45
CA SER A 107 5.98 0.83 -11.14
C SER A 107 6.01 1.05 -12.64
N THR A 108 5.34 0.16 -13.36
CA THR A 108 5.01 0.31 -14.79
C THR A 108 3.60 0.87 -14.97
N ASN A 109 3.28 1.28 -16.20
CA ASN A 109 1.92 1.64 -16.63
C ASN A 109 1.22 2.67 -15.73
N ASP A 110 1.90 3.80 -15.52
CA ASP A 110 1.39 4.97 -14.77
C ASP A 110 0.95 4.69 -13.32
N GLY A 111 1.51 3.63 -12.71
CA GLY A 111 1.35 3.36 -11.30
C GLY A 111 2.13 4.36 -10.43
N TYR A 112 2.12 4.14 -9.13
CA TYR A 112 2.81 5.02 -8.19
C TYR A 112 4.33 4.87 -8.30
N ASN A 113 5.03 5.99 -8.52
CA ASN A 113 6.49 6.04 -8.64
C ASN A 113 7.09 7.09 -7.71
N MET A 114 8.14 6.69 -7.01
CA MET A 114 8.97 7.58 -6.19
C MET A 114 10.27 7.89 -6.93
N THR A 115 10.68 9.15 -6.91
CA THR A 115 11.98 9.58 -7.47
C THR A 115 13.13 9.24 -6.52
N GLU A 116 12.89 9.31 -5.21
CA GLU A 116 13.89 9.15 -4.16
C GLU A 116 13.46 8.11 -3.12
N PHE A 117 14.43 7.62 -2.35
CA PHE A 117 14.15 6.82 -1.17
C PHE A 117 13.52 7.67 -0.07
N LYS A 118 12.62 7.09 0.69
CA LYS A 118 12.00 7.66 1.89
C LYS A 118 12.26 6.77 3.09
N ASP A 119 12.22 7.37 4.26
CA ASP A 119 12.37 6.65 5.52
C ASP A 119 11.20 5.68 5.72
N VAL A 120 11.51 4.47 6.16
CA VAL A 120 10.50 3.56 6.66
C VAL A 120 10.01 4.09 8.00
N PRO A 121 8.70 4.31 8.19
CA PRO A 121 8.16 4.81 9.44
C PRO A 121 8.55 3.94 10.62
N LYS A 122 8.90 4.57 11.75
CA LYS A 122 9.19 3.86 12.99
C LYS A 122 7.91 3.29 13.58
N SER A 123 7.97 2.04 14.03
CA SER A 123 6.86 1.37 14.72
C SER A 123 7.41 0.35 15.71
N GLU A 124 7.15 0.55 16.99
CA GLU A 124 7.60 -0.36 18.06
C GLU A 124 6.69 -1.59 18.21
N THR A 125 5.49 -1.51 17.67
CA THR A 125 4.52 -2.60 17.64
C THR A 125 4.02 -2.80 16.23
N ALA A 126 3.58 -4.01 15.91
CA ALA A 126 3.03 -4.34 14.60
C ALA A 126 1.90 -3.38 14.21
N ALA A 127 2.07 -2.67 13.10
CA ALA A 127 1.12 -1.68 12.60
C ALA A 127 1.06 -1.68 11.07
N ASP A 128 -0.14 -1.48 10.54
CA ASP A 128 -0.34 -1.28 9.12
C ASP A 128 0.12 0.12 8.71
N THR A 129 1.00 0.19 7.74
CA THR A 129 1.62 1.44 7.31
C THR A 129 1.42 1.67 5.82
N ILE A 130 0.86 2.82 5.45
CA ILE A 130 0.67 3.20 4.05
C ILE A 130 2.01 3.69 3.48
N LEU A 131 2.51 2.98 2.48
CA LEU A 131 3.73 3.36 1.74
C LEU A 131 3.43 4.25 0.53
N ALA A 132 2.30 4.02 -0.14
CA ALA A 132 1.80 4.84 -1.23
C ALA A 132 0.30 5.10 -1.07
N TYR A 133 -0.08 6.36 -1.20
CA TYR A 133 -1.47 6.79 -1.05
C TYR A 133 -2.08 7.14 -2.40
N SER A 134 -3.32 6.68 -2.62
CA SER A 134 -4.14 7.07 -3.78
C SER A 134 -3.48 6.82 -5.15
N ALA A 135 -2.76 5.71 -5.29
CA ALA A 135 -2.34 5.21 -6.60
C ALA A 135 -3.57 4.92 -7.46
N SER A 136 -3.48 5.13 -8.78
CA SER A 136 -4.59 4.94 -9.71
C SER A 136 -4.29 3.81 -10.68
N ILE A 137 -5.32 3.07 -11.09
CA ILE A 137 -5.22 2.04 -12.13
C ILE A 137 -6.42 2.11 -13.06
N ASP A 138 -6.16 2.29 -14.34
CA ASP A 138 -7.19 2.37 -15.37
C ASP A 138 -7.72 0.98 -15.77
N VAL A 139 -8.83 0.99 -16.48
CA VAL A 139 -9.52 -0.21 -16.96
C VAL A 139 -8.60 -1.06 -17.83
N GLY A 140 -8.53 -2.36 -17.52
CA GLY A 140 -7.77 -3.35 -18.29
C GLY A 140 -6.25 -3.25 -18.13
N ILE A 141 -5.75 -2.37 -17.26
CA ILE A 141 -4.32 -2.18 -17.03
C ILE A 141 -3.79 -3.16 -15.99
N THR A 142 -2.58 -3.64 -16.22
CA THR A 142 -1.75 -4.33 -15.23
C THR A 142 -0.55 -3.47 -14.90
N GLN A 143 -0.36 -3.15 -13.63
CA GLN A 143 0.78 -2.44 -13.09
C GLN A 143 1.70 -3.41 -12.36
N SER A 144 2.98 -3.40 -12.71
CA SER A 144 4.01 -4.17 -11.99
C SER A 144 4.78 -3.24 -11.08
N TYR A 145 4.86 -3.61 -9.82
CA TYR A 145 5.52 -2.85 -8.76
C TYR A 145 6.80 -3.51 -8.31
N THR A 146 7.76 -2.67 -7.98
CA THR A 146 8.98 -3.05 -7.26
C THR A 146 9.10 -2.15 -6.05
N ILE A 147 9.22 -2.73 -4.86
CA ILE A 147 9.56 -2.02 -3.62
C ILE A 147 10.96 -2.46 -3.23
N GLU A 148 11.85 -1.49 -3.14
CA GLU A 148 13.22 -1.68 -2.65
C GLU A 148 13.32 -1.16 -1.23
N PHE A 149 13.90 -1.96 -0.33
CA PHE A 149 14.28 -1.55 1.01
C PHE A 149 15.80 -1.61 1.12
N LYS A 150 16.38 -0.63 1.78
CA LYS A 150 17.81 -0.59 2.09
C LYS A 150 18.07 -0.01 3.46
N TYR A 151 19.20 -0.39 4.05
CA TYR A 151 19.77 0.31 5.18
C TYR A 151 20.98 1.11 4.69
N ALA A 152 20.82 2.44 4.62
CA ALA A 152 21.85 3.34 4.10
C ALA A 152 23.02 3.43 5.08
N ASN A 153 24.26 3.54 4.57
CA ASN A 153 25.43 3.80 5.37
C ASN A 153 25.72 5.30 5.44
N ASP A 154 26.14 5.77 6.62
CA ASP A 154 26.67 7.10 6.83
C ASP A 154 27.86 7.01 7.82
N GLU A 155 29.05 7.19 7.32
CA GLU A 155 30.29 7.08 8.12
C GLU A 155 30.41 8.15 9.22
N SER A 156 29.60 9.19 9.16
CA SER A 156 29.56 10.25 10.18
C SER A 156 28.64 9.94 11.37
N VAL A 157 27.87 8.86 11.30
CA VAL A 157 26.87 8.47 12.29
C VAL A 157 27.15 7.07 12.83
N ASP A 158 27.14 6.92 14.14
CA ASP A 158 27.21 5.60 14.76
C ASP A 158 25.88 4.85 14.59
N GLN A 159 25.91 3.81 13.76
CA GLN A 159 24.78 2.94 13.45
C GLN A 159 24.90 1.57 14.12
N SER A 160 25.84 1.39 15.05
CA SER A 160 26.16 0.10 15.66
C SER A 160 25.01 -0.48 16.51
N GLU A 161 24.17 0.36 17.09
CA GLU A 161 23.01 -0.08 17.88
C GLU A 161 21.92 -0.78 17.05
N ASP A 162 21.91 -0.55 15.74
CA ASP A 162 20.95 -1.14 14.79
C ASP A 162 21.48 -2.41 14.10
N MET A 163 22.75 -2.75 14.32
CA MET A 163 23.38 -3.96 13.77
C MET A 163 23.11 -5.17 14.65
N GLY A 164 22.54 -6.22 14.07
CA GLY A 164 22.22 -7.45 14.80
C GLY A 164 22.11 -8.67 13.91
#